data_b7375973c4fae20fa189de262b4848b0
#
_entry.id   b7375973c4fae20fa189de262b4848b0
#
_cell.length_a   1.000
_cell.length_b   1.000
_cell.length_c   1.000
_cell.angle_alpha   90.00
_cell.angle_beta   90.00
_cell.angle_gamma   90.00
#
_symmetry.space_group_name_H-M   'P 1'
#
loop_
_entity.id
_entity.type
_entity.pdbx_description
1 polymer ?
#
loop_
_entity_poly.entity_id
_entity_poly.type
_entity_poly.pdbx_seq_one_letter_code
_entity_poly.pdbx_strand_id
1 'polypeptide(L)'
;MALSTELPLFTVLPRAWIGFGKAPWRCIGLAALTLISATGPAVVGQDLRLQPVAWLAQLGDLAVLVSLVLPLLPLLALLRLADRLLPDSEEPRPDQTWRQLLGQTTALLSLELVLLFGGVAMIQSLSWLTGRLSTTLAGLVVIVGGLLLLSWIFSQLLALPLLIHHRCRALQAMDRSRLLVHRNFLKMLALLGLILGMNLLGLIGATLGLLLSMPFSALVLMACCRSQTPRRRDSRRNMLPT
;
A
#
# COMPACT_ATOMS: atom_id res chain seq x y z
N MET A 1 -1.91 27.17 -0.08
CA MET A 1 -1.68 26.39 -1.32
C MET A 1 -2.89 25.51 -1.55
N ALA A 2 -3.73 25.83 -2.51
CA ALA A 2 -4.90 25.03 -2.85
C ALA A 2 -4.42 23.79 -3.60
N LEU A 3 -4.51 22.62 -2.95
CA LEU A 3 -4.37 21.33 -3.61
C LEU A 3 -5.51 21.21 -4.61
N SER A 4 -5.22 20.87 -5.86
CA SER A 4 -6.26 20.58 -6.86
C SER A 4 -7.13 19.45 -6.29
N THR A 5 -8.39 19.79 -6.02
CA THR A 5 -9.30 18.96 -5.20
C THR A 5 -9.87 17.77 -5.95
N GLU A 6 -9.56 17.60 -7.22
CA GLU A 6 -10.17 16.56 -8.05
C GLU A 6 -9.13 15.53 -8.52
N LEU A 7 -9.37 14.27 -8.17
CA LEU A 7 -8.64 13.12 -8.72
C LEU A 7 -9.15 12.84 -10.14
N PRO A 8 -8.35 13.05 -11.18
CA PRO A 8 -8.75 12.73 -12.56
C PRO A 8 -8.49 11.24 -12.84
N LEU A 9 -9.38 10.35 -12.36
CA LEU A 9 -9.26 8.88 -12.53
C LEU A 9 -9.04 8.47 -14.00
N PHE A 10 -9.71 9.16 -14.94
CA PHE A 10 -9.59 8.89 -16.37
C PHE A 10 -8.19 9.16 -16.95
N THR A 11 -7.39 10.00 -16.29
CA THR A 11 -6.00 10.28 -16.73
C THR A 11 -4.98 9.40 -16.02
N VAL A 12 -5.32 8.84 -14.86
CA VAL A 12 -4.42 7.97 -14.08
C VAL A 12 -4.18 6.63 -14.77
N LEU A 13 -5.25 6.00 -15.28
CA LEU A 13 -5.16 4.70 -15.97
C LEU A 13 -4.30 4.73 -17.25
N PRO A 14 -4.52 5.66 -18.21
CA PRO A 14 -3.65 5.76 -19.38
C PRO A 14 -2.18 6.04 -19.03
N ARG A 15 -1.92 6.87 -18.01
CA ARG A 15 -0.55 7.15 -17.54
C ARG A 15 0.12 5.90 -16.96
N ALA A 16 -0.60 5.12 -16.16
CA ALA A 16 -0.12 3.85 -15.63
C ALA A 16 0.20 2.87 -16.75
N TRP A 17 -0.66 2.79 -17.79
CA TRP A 17 -0.44 1.93 -18.96
C TRP A 17 0.81 2.33 -19.75
N ILE A 18 0.98 3.63 -20.04
CA ILE A 18 2.18 4.15 -20.71
C ILE A 18 3.43 3.87 -19.86
N GLY A 19 3.35 4.03 -18.54
CA GLY A 19 4.44 3.71 -17.63
C GLY A 19 4.81 2.22 -17.68
N PHE A 20 3.81 1.33 -17.67
CA PHE A 20 4.01 -0.12 -17.77
C PHE A 20 4.70 -0.51 -19.09
N GLY A 21 4.26 0.08 -20.22
CA GLY A 21 4.81 -0.19 -21.54
C GLY A 21 6.30 0.17 -21.70
N LYS A 22 6.86 1.07 -20.87
CA LYS A 22 8.28 1.43 -20.92
C LYS A 22 9.23 0.34 -20.42
N ALA A 23 8.82 -0.47 -19.44
CA ALA A 23 9.68 -1.50 -18.86
C ALA A 23 8.86 -2.70 -18.32
N PRO A 24 8.08 -3.41 -19.15
CA PRO A 24 7.16 -4.45 -18.68
C PRO A 24 7.88 -5.59 -17.98
N TRP A 25 9.01 -6.05 -18.53
CA TRP A 25 9.78 -7.16 -17.97
C TRP A 25 10.35 -6.86 -16.57
N ARG A 26 10.78 -5.62 -16.32
CA ARG A 26 11.26 -5.21 -15.00
C ARG A 26 10.11 -5.18 -13.98
N CYS A 27 8.95 -4.71 -14.40
CA CYS A 27 7.75 -4.68 -13.55
C CYS A 27 7.29 -6.10 -13.21
N ILE A 28 7.21 -6.98 -14.19
CA ILE A 28 6.83 -8.39 -14.01
C ILE A 28 7.86 -9.13 -13.15
N GLY A 29 9.16 -8.91 -13.40
CA GLY A 29 10.23 -9.53 -12.62
C GLY A 29 10.19 -9.16 -11.14
N LEU A 30 9.94 -7.88 -10.81
CA LEU A 30 9.78 -7.44 -9.42
C LEU A 30 8.50 -7.96 -8.77
N ALA A 31 7.40 -8.06 -9.53
CA ALA A 31 6.17 -8.68 -9.06
C ALA A 31 6.36 -10.18 -8.77
N ALA A 32 7.03 -10.91 -9.68
CA ALA A 32 7.40 -12.31 -9.48
C ALA A 32 8.27 -12.49 -8.22
N LEU A 33 9.28 -11.64 -8.04
CA LEU A 33 10.14 -11.67 -6.86
C LEU A 33 9.32 -11.39 -5.58
N THR A 34 8.35 -10.48 -5.62
CA THR A 34 7.46 -10.21 -4.49
C THR A 34 6.61 -11.43 -4.15
N LEU A 35 6.02 -12.09 -5.16
CA LEU A 35 5.21 -13.29 -4.95
C LEU A 35 6.04 -14.46 -4.42
N ILE A 36 7.21 -14.71 -5.02
CA ILE A 36 8.10 -15.80 -4.56
C ILE A 36 8.59 -15.55 -3.14
N SER A 37 8.95 -14.31 -2.81
CA SER A 37 9.41 -13.97 -1.45
C SER A 37 8.30 -14.04 -0.41
N ALA A 38 7.03 -13.88 -0.81
CA ALA A 38 5.86 -14.04 0.07
C ALA A 38 5.47 -15.51 0.24
N THR A 39 5.36 -16.25 -0.88
CA THR A 39 4.82 -17.61 -0.86
C THR A 39 5.87 -18.66 -0.52
N GLY A 40 7.12 -18.50 -0.98
CA GLY A 40 8.18 -19.48 -0.76
C GLY A 40 8.42 -19.80 0.72
N PRO A 41 8.81 -18.81 1.53
CA PRO A 41 9.03 -19.05 2.96
C PRO A 41 7.75 -19.43 3.71
N ALA A 42 6.57 -18.98 3.26
CA ALA A 42 5.29 -19.37 3.88
C ALA A 42 4.99 -20.85 3.69
N VAL A 43 5.16 -21.37 2.48
CA VAL A 43 4.93 -22.80 2.17
C VAL A 43 5.95 -23.67 2.94
N VAL A 44 7.25 -23.31 2.86
CA VAL A 44 8.30 -24.02 3.60
C VAL A 44 8.04 -23.98 5.12
N GLY A 45 7.61 -22.82 5.63
CA GLY A 45 7.31 -22.66 7.03
C GLY A 45 6.14 -23.53 7.51
N GLN A 46 5.09 -23.65 6.69
CA GLN A 46 3.96 -24.54 6.99
C GLN A 46 4.38 -26.01 7.00
N ASP A 47 5.20 -26.42 6.05
CA ASP A 47 5.71 -27.80 5.94
C ASP A 47 6.59 -28.17 7.14
N LEU A 48 7.46 -27.24 7.57
CA LEU A 48 8.30 -27.42 8.76
C LEU A 48 7.49 -27.49 10.07
N ARG A 49 6.37 -26.76 10.16
CA ARG A 49 5.47 -26.82 11.34
C ARG A 49 4.79 -28.15 11.52
N LEU A 50 4.57 -28.91 10.44
CA LEU A 50 3.95 -30.21 10.46
C LEU A 50 4.93 -31.34 10.93
N GLN A 51 6.23 -31.04 11.04
CA GLN A 51 7.22 -31.99 11.49
C GLN A 51 7.11 -32.20 13.01
N PRO A 52 7.29 -33.45 13.51
CA PRO A 52 7.15 -33.75 14.94
C PRO A 52 8.31 -33.21 15.79
N VAL A 53 9.32 -32.63 15.18
CA VAL A 53 10.54 -32.15 15.84
C VAL A 53 10.41 -30.70 16.25
N ALA A 54 10.49 -30.40 17.54
CA ALA A 54 10.21 -29.06 18.08
C ALA A 54 11.06 -27.92 17.48
N TRP A 55 12.35 -28.13 17.21
CA TRP A 55 13.18 -27.09 16.60
C TRP A 55 12.83 -26.80 15.13
N LEU A 56 12.33 -27.80 14.38
CA LEU A 56 11.83 -27.64 13.03
C LEU A 56 10.53 -26.78 13.01
N ALA A 57 9.65 -27.00 13.98
CA ALA A 57 8.45 -26.21 14.15
C ALA A 57 8.79 -24.72 14.42
N GLN A 58 9.80 -24.47 15.28
CA GLN A 58 10.29 -23.08 15.53
C GLN A 58 10.88 -22.43 14.27
N LEU A 59 11.65 -23.19 13.47
CA LEU A 59 12.14 -22.71 12.18
C LEU A 59 10.99 -22.43 11.21
N GLY A 60 9.92 -23.23 11.26
CA GLY A 60 8.69 -23.00 10.52
C GLY A 60 8.03 -21.66 10.89
N ASP A 61 7.96 -21.35 12.19
CA ASP A 61 7.44 -20.06 12.67
C ASP A 61 8.29 -18.89 12.18
N LEU A 62 9.61 -19.02 12.24
CA LEU A 62 10.53 -18.02 11.71
C LEU A 62 10.35 -17.82 10.20
N ALA A 63 10.22 -18.91 9.45
CA ALA A 63 10.01 -18.83 7.99
C ALA A 63 8.70 -18.11 7.63
N VAL A 64 7.62 -18.35 8.40
CA VAL A 64 6.36 -17.60 8.22
C VAL A 64 6.53 -16.13 8.56
N LEU A 65 7.27 -15.77 9.62
CA LEU A 65 7.58 -14.36 9.91
C LEU A 65 8.41 -13.71 8.80
N VAL A 66 9.38 -14.42 8.25
CA VAL A 66 10.20 -13.98 7.12
C VAL A 66 9.32 -13.74 5.89
N SER A 67 8.32 -14.58 5.62
CA SER A 67 7.40 -14.43 4.51
C SER A 67 6.56 -13.14 4.55
N LEU A 68 6.38 -12.56 5.73
CA LEU A 68 5.68 -11.27 5.90
C LEU A 68 6.59 -10.06 5.63
N VAL A 69 7.89 -10.18 5.96
CA VAL A 69 8.83 -9.05 5.88
C VAL A 69 9.58 -9.04 4.55
N LEU A 70 9.98 -10.20 4.04
CA LEU A 70 10.81 -10.31 2.84
C LEU A 70 10.17 -9.68 1.58
N PRO A 71 8.85 -9.81 1.31
CA PRO A 71 8.20 -9.21 0.15
C PRO A 71 8.23 -7.67 0.12
N LEU A 72 8.46 -7.03 1.27
CA LEU A 72 8.53 -5.58 1.36
C LEU A 72 9.67 -5.00 0.52
N LEU A 73 10.80 -5.69 0.43
CA LEU A 73 11.95 -5.23 -0.34
C LEU A 73 11.65 -5.11 -1.85
N PRO A 74 11.18 -6.18 -2.54
CA PRO A 74 10.84 -6.08 -3.94
C PRO A 74 9.59 -5.22 -4.19
N LEU A 75 8.64 -5.15 -3.25
CA LEU A 75 7.50 -4.24 -3.34
C LEU A 75 7.93 -2.78 -3.33
N LEU A 76 8.86 -2.39 -2.44
CA LEU A 76 9.45 -1.06 -2.42
C LEU A 76 10.22 -0.75 -3.70
N ALA A 77 10.97 -1.73 -4.22
CA ALA A 77 11.66 -1.59 -5.49
C ALA A 77 10.67 -1.39 -6.64
N LEU A 78 9.54 -2.11 -6.63
CA LEU A 78 8.46 -1.98 -7.62
C LEU A 78 7.81 -0.60 -7.58
N LEU A 79 7.46 -0.10 -6.39
CA LEU A 79 6.90 1.24 -6.23
C LEU A 79 7.88 2.34 -6.65
N ARG A 80 9.16 2.17 -6.34
CA ARG A 80 10.23 3.10 -6.77
C ARG A 80 10.44 3.07 -8.28
N LEU A 81 10.36 1.89 -8.89
CA LEU A 81 10.38 1.75 -10.33
C LEU A 81 9.15 2.40 -10.96
N ALA A 82 7.96 2.18 -10.41
CA ALA A 82 6.72 2.80 -10.84
C ALA A 82 6.81 4.34 -10.79
N ASP A 83 7.41 4.89 -9.74
CA ASP A 83 7.67 6.33 -9.65
C ASP A 83 8.57 6.86 -10.78
N ARG A 84 9.59 6.10 -11.20
CA ARG A 84 10.50 6.49 -12.29
C ARG A 84 9.91 6.34 -13.69
N LEU A 85 9.01 5.37 -13.90
CA LEU A 85 8.44 5.05 -15.22
C LEU A 85 7.34 6.02 -15.64
N LEU A 86 6.71 6.71 -14.71
CA LEU A 86 5.64 7.64 -15.01
C LEU A 86 6.15 8.88 -15.77
N PRO A 87 5.44 9.32 -16.83
CA PRO A 87 5.94 10.31 -17.80
C PRO A 87 6.10 11.73 -17.24
N ASP A 88 5.64 12.12 -16.15
CA ASP A 88 5.76 13.48 -15.60
C ASP A 88 6.87 13.61 -14.53
N SER A 89 7.97 12.91 -14.68
CA SER A 89 9.12 13.06 -13.78
C SER A 89 9.76 14.45 -13.98
N GLU A 90 9.29 15.41 -13.17
CA GLU A 90 10.05 16.65 -12.94
C GLU A 90 11.42 16.25 -12.37
N GLU A 91 12.44 17.01 -12.76
CA GLU A 91 13.86 16.99 -12.37
C GLU A 91 14.35 15.78 -11.53
N PRO A 92 15.49 15.18 -11.88
CA PRO A 92 16.07 14.08 -11.10
C PRO A 92 16.31 14.56 -9.67
N ARG A 93 15.33 14.29 -8.79
CA ARG A 93 15.49 14.54 -7.36
C ARG A 93 16.59 13.63 -6.85
N PRO A 94 17.53 14.14 -6.04
CA PRO A 94 18.62 13.32 -5.50
C PRO A 94 18.05 12.03 -4.91
N ASP A 95 18.59 10.90 -5.32
CA ASP A 95 18.09 9.59 -4.92
C ASP A 95 18.16 9.43 -3.40
N GLN A 96 17.05 9.10 -2.78
CA GLN A 96 17.01 8.75 -1.37
C GLN A 96 17.79 7.45 -1.17
N THR A 97 18.72 7.44 -0.21
CA THR A 97 19.48 6.26 0.13
C THR A 97 18.55 5.11 0.54
N TRP A 98 18.82 3.88 0.09
CA TRP A 98 18.04 2.70 0.44
C TRP A 98 17.84 2.54 1.97
N ARG A 99 18.86 2.85 2.77
CA ARG A 99 18.78 2.80 4.24
C ARG A 99 17.73 3.76 4.79
N GLN A 100 17.65 4.98 4.27
CA GLN A 100 16.65 5.97 4.70
C GLN A 100 15.25 5.54 4.30
N LEU A 101 15.09 5.03 3.07
CA LEU A 101 13.80 4.54 2.59
C LEU A 101 13.32 3.36 3.42
N LEU A 102 14.17 2.36 3.65
CA LEU A 102 13.85 1.21 4.49
C LEU A 102 13.51 1.63 5.91
N GLY A 103 14.31 2.52 6.52
CA GLY A 103 14.03 3.03 7.87
C GLY A 103 12.69 3.76 7.97
N GLN A 104 12.33 4.58 6.98
CA GLN A 104 11.02 5.26 6.98
C GLN A 104 9.86 4.29 6.72
N THR A 105 10.08 3.29 5.85
CA THR A 105 9.06 2.28 5.55
C THR A 105 8.82 1.34 6.73
N THR A 106 9.90 0.90 7.40
CA THR A 106 9.75 0.07 8.61
C THR A 106 9.09 0.86 9.74
N ALA A 107 9.40 2.16 9.89
CA ALA A 107 8.72 3.02 10.85
C ALA A 107 7.23 3.19 10.52
N LEU A 108 6.87 3.35 9.23
CA LEU A 108 5.48 3.43 8.79
C LEU A 108 4.74 2.13 9.13
N LEU A 109 5.30 0.99 8.70
CA LEU A 109 4.68 -0.32 8.89
C LEU A 109 4.56 -0.71 10.38
N SER A 110 5.60 -0.43 11.19
CA SER A 110 5.53 -0.69 12.63
C SER A 110 4.43 0.14 13.30
N LEU A 111 4.29 1.41 12.91
CA LEU A 111 3.23 2.27 13.43
C LEU A 111 1.85 1.77 12.99
N GLU A 112 1.68 1.38 11.73
CA GLU A 112 0.43 0.81 11.22
C GLU A 112 0.08 -0.50 11.93
N LEU A 113 1.05 -1.39 12.17
CA LEU A 113 0.84 -2.63 12.92
C LEU A 113 0.43 -2.37 14.36
N VAL A 114 1.10 -1.46 15.06
CA VAL A 114 0.76 -1.09 16.45
C VAL A 114 -0.66 -0.55 16.52
N LEU A 115 -1.05 0.32 15.61
CA LEU A 115 -2.41 0.88 15.57
C LEU A 115 -3.46 -0.17 15.19
N LEU A 116 -3.14 -1.08 14.26
CA LEU A 116 -4.02 -2.18 13.87
C LEU A 116 -4.24 -3.15 15.04
N PHE A 117 -3.17 -3.66 15.65
CA PHE A 117 -3.27 -4.58 16.78
C PHE A 117 -3.90 -3.93 18.01
N GLY A 118 -3.56 -2.67 18.28
CA GLY A 118 -4.18 -1.88 19.34
C GLY A 118 -5.68 -1.70 19.11
N GLY A 119 -6.08 -1.39 17.88
CA GLY A 119 -7.48 -1.28 17.48
C GLY A 119 -8.26 -2.59 17.64
N VAL A 120 -7.69 -3.70 17.17
CA VAL A 120 -8.30 -5.04 17.33
C VAL A 120 -8.41 -5.41 18.80
N ALA A 121 -7.35 -5.21 19.60
CA ALA A 121 -7.35 -5.50 21.03
C ALA A 121 -8.40 -4.65 21.77
N MET A 122 -8.54 -3.38 21.41
CA MET A 122 -9.56 -2.49 21.97
C MET A 122 -10.97 -2.96 21.64
N ILE A 123 -11.25 -3.35 20.39
CA ILE A 123 -12.55 -3.89 19.97
C ILE A 123 -12.85 -5.16 20.73
N GLN A 124 -11.90 -6.09 20.85
CA GLN A 124 -12.09 -7.34 21.58
C GLN A 124 -12.35 -7.11 23.06
N SER A 125 -11.58 -6.22 23.70
CA SER A 125 -11.75 -5.89 25.12
C SER A 125 -13.12 -5.27 25.39
N LEU A 126 -13.56 -4.34 24.53
CA LEU A 126 -14.82 -3.66 24.65
C LEU A 126 -15.99 -4.62 24.37
N SER A 127 -15.86 -5.50 23.37
CA SER A 127 -16.84 -6.54 23.06
C SER A 127 -17.00 -7.54 24.20
N TRP A 128 -15.88 -7.95 24.83
CA TRP A 128 -15.92 -8.84 26.00
C TRP A 128 -16.62 -8.18 27.20
N LEU A 129 -16.33 -6.90 27.46
CA LEU A 129 -16.96 -6.14 28.55
C LEU A 129 -18.48 -5.97 28.31
N THR A 130 -18.87 -5.57 27.11
CA THR A 130 -20.28 -5.38 26.74
C THR A 130 -21.04 -6.71 26.62
N GLY A 131 -20.35 -7.80 26.29
CA GLY A 131 -20.91 -9.15 26.22
C GLY A 131 -21.41 -9.69 27.57
N ARG A 132 -20.87 -9.17 28.69
CA ARG A 132 -21.37 -9.46 30.05
C ARG A 132 -22.74 -8.81 30.32
N LEU A 133 -23.09 -7.74 29.60
CA LEU A 133 -24.37 -7.05 29.73
C LEU A 133 -25.39 -7.56 28.72
N SER A 134 -24.98 -7.71 27.45
CA SER A 134 -25.80 -8.20 26.35
C SER A 134 -24.98 -8.66 25.18
N THR A 135 -25.32 -9.82 24.62
CA THR A 135 -24.70 -10.36 23.38
C THR A 135 -24.95 -9.47 22.16
N THR A 136 -26.13 -8.83 22.13
CA THR A 136 -26.47 -7.89 21.03
C THR A 136 -25.59 -6.65 21.04
N LEU A 137 -25.31 -6.10 22.23
CA LEU A 137 -24.38 -4.96 22.38
C LEU A 137 -22.97 -5.35 22.00
N ALA A 138 -22.50 -6.52 22.38
CA ALA A 138 -21.18 -7.01 21.97
C ALA A 138 -21.06 -7.14 20.45
N GLY A 139 -22.09 -7.68 19.79
CA GLY A 139 -22.14 -7.76 18.33
C GLY A 139 -22.09 -6.38 17.65
N LEU A 140 -22.82 -5.42 18.19
CA LEU A 140 -22.81 -4.04 17.68
C LEU A 140 -21.43 -3.39 17.82
N VAL A 141 -20.75 -3.59 18.96
CA VAL A 141 -19.38 -3.09 19.18
C VAL A 141 -18.40 -3.67 18.15
N VAL A 142 -18.50 -4.98 17.85
CA VAL A 142 -17.64 -5.63 16.85
C VAL A 142 -17.89 -5.07 15.46
N ILE A 143 -19.17 -4.88 15.08
CA ILE A 143 -19.52 -4.34 13.76
C ILE A 143 -19.05 -2.91 13.63
N VAL A 144 -19.39 -2.04 14.57
CA VAL A 144 -18.99 -0.61 14.52
C VAL A 144 -17.48 -0.46 14.61
N GLY A 145 -16.84 -1.16 15.54
CA GLY A 145 -15.37 -1.16 15.68
C GLY A 145 -14.67 -1.68 14.43
N GLY A 146 -15.18 -2.76 13.83
CA GLY A 146 -14.66 -3.31 12.58
C GLY A 146 -14.79 -2.33 11.41
N LEU A 147 -15.93 -1.64 11.27
CA LEU A 147 -16.14 -0.61 10.25
C LEU A 147 -15.20 0.59 10.45
N LEU A 148 -14.98 1.03 11.68
CA LEU A 148 -14.03 2.10 12.00
C LEU A 148 -12.60 1.68 11.65
N LEU A 149 -12.20 0.47 12.00
CA LEU A 149 -10.87 -0.08 11.69
C LEU A 149 -10.68 -0.20 10.17
N LEU A 150 -11.68 -0.70 9.44
CA LEU A 150 -11.66 -0.79 7.99
C LEU A 150 -11.55 0.60 7.34
N SER A 151 -12.31 1.57 7.81
CA SER A 151 -12.22 2.97 7.36
C SER A 151 -10.82 3.56 7.61
N TRP A 152 -10.22 3.22 8.74
CA TRP A 152 -8.86 3.63 9.06
C TRP A 152 -7.83 2.99 8.11
N ILE A 153 -7.88 1.67 7.88
CA ILE A 153 -7.02 0.96 6.93
C ILE A 153 -7.16 1.58 5.53
N PHE A 154 -8.39 1.84 5.09
CA PHE A 154 -8.66 2.49 3.81
C PHE A 154 -8.01 3.87 3.71
N SER A 155 -8.01 4.64 4.80
CA SER A 155 -7.39 5.96 4.85
C SER A 155 -5.86 5.92 4.69
N GLN A 156 -5.21 4.78 4.96
CA GLN A 156 -3.76 4.59 4.84
C GLN A 156 -3.33 4.05 3.46
N LEU A 157 -4.26 3.78 2.55
CA LEU A 157 -3.98 3.17 1.24
C LEU A 157 -2.88 3.89 0.44
N LEU A 158 -2.81 5.22 0.54
CA LEU A 158 -1.83 6.04 -0.16
C LEU A 158 -0.59 6.39 0.69
N ALA A 159 -0.51 5.95 1.94
CA ALA A 159 0.58 6.34 2.84
C ALA A 159 1.95 5.90 2.30
N LEU A 160 2.08 4.65 1.86
CA LEU A 160 3.33 4.12 1.32
C LEU A 160 3.73 4.77 -0.02
N PRO A 161 2.86 4.89 -1.04
CA PRO A 161 3.16 5.65 -2.25
C PRO A 161 3.55 7.12 -2.00
N LEU A 162 2.85 7.80 -1.08
CA LEU A 162 3.16 9.18 -0.70
C LEU A 162 4.53 9.30 -0.01
N LEU A 163 4.87 8.35 0.85
CA LEU A 163 6.18 8.30 1.51
C LEU A 163 7.32 8.23 0.48
N ILE A 164 7.16 7.39 -0.54
CA ILE A 164 8.16 7.19 -1.59
C ILE A 164 8.26 8.43 -2.49
N HIS A 165 7.11 8.98 -2.92
CA HIS A 165 7.07 10.09 -3.87
C HIS A 165 7.48 11.43 -3.23
N HIS A 166 6.92 11.76 -2.05
CA HIS A 166 7.18 13.04 -1.36
C HIS A 166 8.38 13.00 -0.41
N ARG A 167 8.99 11.83 -0.18
CA ARG A 167 10.13 11.66 0.74
C ARG A 167 9.87 12.27 2.12
N CYS A 168 8.63 12.18 2.58
CA CYS A 168 8.21 12.70 3.87
C CYS A 168 8.43 11.67 4.97
N ARG A 169 8.31 12.10 6.23
CA ARG A 169 8.35 11.20 7.39
C ARG A 169 7.08 10.34 7.42
N ALA A 170 7.17 9.14 8.04
CA ALA A 170 6.06 8.19 8.13
C ALA A 170 4.75 8.84 8.61
N LEU A 171 4.77 9.58 9.71
CA LEU A 171 3.59 10.28 10.26
C LEU A 171 3.00 11.30 9.27
N GLN A 172 3.85 12.05 8.57
CA GLN A 172 3.38 13.03 7.57
C GLN A 172 2.75 12.34 6.36
N ALA A 173 3.25 11.14 5.98
CA ALA A 173 2.66 10.35 4.91
C ALA A 173 1.27 9.86 5.30
N MET A 174 1.11 9.38 6.53
CA MET A 174 -0.17 8.93 7.09
C MET A 174 -1.21 10.07 7.13
N ASP A 175 -0.84 11.23 7.66
CA ASP A 175 -1.74 12.39 7.74
C ASP A 175 -2.18 12.87 6.35
N ARG A 176 -1.24 12.94 5.40
CA ARG A 176 -1.55 13.32 4.02
C ARG A 176 -2.43 12.29 3.34
N SER A 177 -2.17 11.00 3.53
CA SER A 177 -3.01 9.92 2.99
C SER A 177 -4.43 10.05 3.50
N ARG A 178 -4.61 10.19 4.81
CA ARG A 178 -5.91 10.37 5.46
C ARG A 178 -6.66 11.58 4.90
N LEU A 179 -5.99 12.72 4.79
CA LEU A 179 -6.60 13.95 4.26
C LEU A 179 -7.05 13.78 2.79
N LEU A 180 -6.23 13.16 1.96
CA LEU A 180 -6.54 12.91 0.55
C LEU A 180 -7.70 11.95 0.37
N VAL A 181 -7.70 10.85 1.10
CA VAL A 181 -8.76 9.84 1.06
C VAL A 181 -10.08 10.43 1.52
N HIS A 182 -10.12 11.17 2.64
CA HIS A 182 -11.35 11.80 3.12
C HIS A 182 -11.92 12.83 2.14
N ARG A 183 -11.07 13.63 1.50
CA ARG A 183 -11.53 14.62 0.52
C ARG A 183 -12.09 14.01 -0.76
N ASN A 184 -11.61 12.84 -1.15
CA ASN A 184 -11.97 12.17 -2.40
C ASN A 184 -12.49 10.75 -2.16
N PHE A 185 -13.26 10.55 -1.09
CA PHE A 185 -13.66 9.23 -0.61
C PHE A 185 -14.26 8.33 -1.70
N LEU A 186 -15.24 8.81 -2.46
CA LEU A 186 -15.89 8.03 -3.53
C LEU A 186 -14.92 7.67 -4.67
N LYS A 187 -14.05 8.62 -5.07
CA LYS A 187 -13.06 8.36 -6.12
C LYS A 187 -12.01 7.36 -5.65
N MET A 188 -11.61 7.44 -4.38
CA MET A 188 -10.68 6.49 -3.77
C MET A 188 -11.31 5.11 -3.57
N LEU A 189 -12.59 5.05 -3.23
CA LEU A 189 -13.32 3.79 -3.14
C LEU A 189 -13.44 3.12 -4.52
N ALA A 190 -13.72 3.89 -5.57
CA ALA A 190 -13.73 3.38 -6.95
C ALA A 190 -12.33 2.89 -7.38
N LEU A 191 -11.26 3.61 -7.01
CA LEU A 191 -9.88 3.20 -7.27
C LEU A 191 -9.54 1.89 -6.54
N LEU A 192 -9.90 1.78 -5.28
CA LEU A 192 -9.72 0.54 -4.50
C LEU A 192 -10.50 -0.62 -5.12
N GLY A 193 -11.76 -0.40 -5.50
CA GLY A 193 -12.58 -1.39 -6.18
C GLY A 193 -11.97 -1.86 -7.50
N LEU A 194 -11.40 -0.94 -8.28
CA LEU A 194 -10.68 -1.25 -9.51
C LEU A 194 -9.44 -2.12 -9.22
N ILE A 195 -8.61 -1.73 -8.25
CA ILE A 195 -7.40 -2.48 -7.89
C ILE A 195 -7.76 -3.87 -7.36
N LEU A 196 -8.74 -3.98 -6.47
CA LEU A 196 -9.22 -5.25 -5.96
C LEU A 196 -9.79 -6.13 -7.08
N GLY A 197 -10.62 -5.57 -7.95
CA GLY A 197 -11.18 -6.28 -9.10
C GLY A 197 -10.10 -6.83 -10.03
N MET A 198 -9.10 -6.01 -10.37
CA MET A 198 -7.97 -6.43 -11.20
C MET A 198 -7.15 -7.54 -10.54
N ASN A 199 -6.88 -7.43 -9.23
CA ASN A 199 -6.12 -8.45 -8.51
C ASN A 199 -6.93 -9.74 -8.33
N LEU A 200 -8.25 -9.65 -8.12
CA LEU A 200 -9.13 -10.80 -8.06
C LEU A 200 -9.20 -11.52 -9.41
N LEU A 201 -9.36 -10.80 -10.52
CA LEU A 201 -9.27 -11.37 -11.87
C LEU A 201 -7.90 -11.99 -12.13
N GLY A 202 -6.82 -11.34 -11.64
CA GLY A 202 -5.47 -11.88 -11.70
C GLY A 202 -5.31 -13.18 -10.93
N LEU A 203 -5.98 -13.32 -9.80
CA LEU A 203 -5.98 -14.53 -8.97
C LEU A 203 -6.75 -15.68 -9.69
N ILE A 204 -7.88 -15.39 -10.33
CA ILE A 204 -8.67 -16.35 -11.12
C ILE A 204 -7.86 -16.85 -12.32
N GLY A 205 -7.06 -15.98 -12.95
CA GLY A 205 -6.14 -16.32 -14.05
C GLY A 205 -4.90 -17.10 -13.62
N ALA A 206 -4.93 -17.76 -12.46
CA ALA A 206 -3.81 -18.34 -11.76
C ALA A 206 -2.74 -17.28 -11.41
N THR A 207 -1.61 -17.67 -10.86
CA THR A 207 -0.53 -16.75 -10.44
C THR A 207 -0.02 -15.81 -11.55
N LEU A 208 -0.18 -16.17 -12.82
CA LEU A 208 0.21 -15.36 -13.99
C LEU A 208 -0.56 -14.02 -14.06
N GLY A 209 -1.85 -14.04 -13.72
CA GLY A 209 -2.63 -12.81 -13.68
C GLY A 209 -2.17 -11.84 -12.60
N LEU A 210 -1.74 -12.35 -11.43
CA LEU A 210 -1.17 -11.52 -10.36
C LEU A 210 0.16 -10.86 -10.77
N LEU A 211 0.98 -11.54 -11.59
CA LEU A 211 2.23 -10.97 -12.11
C LEU A 211 2.00 -9.72 -12.96
N LEU A 212 0.83 -9.59 -13.56
CA LEU A 212 0.44 -8.42 -14.36
C LEU A 212 -0.32 -7.39 -13.53
N SER A 213 -1.28 -7.83 -12.71
CA SER A 213 -2.14 -6.93 -11.93
C SER A 213 -1.39 -6.20 -10.81
N MET A 214 -0.42 -6.84 -10.17
CA MET A 214 0.36 -6.26 -9.08
C MET A 214 1.19 -5.04 -9.52
N PRO A 215 2.05 -5.10 -10.56
CA PRO A 215 2.80 -3.95 -10.99
C PRO A 215 1.91 -2.86 -11.58
N PHE A 216 0.81 -3.22 -12.24
CA PHE A 216 -0.14 -2.24 -12.73
C PHE A 216 -0.83 -1.49 -11.58
N SER A 217 -1.22 -2.19 -10.52
CA SER A 217 -1.76 -1.58 -9.29
C SER A 217 -0.77 -0.60 -8.64
N ALA A 218 0.51 -0.95 -8.59
CA ALA A 218 1.56 -0.07 -8.09
C ALA A 218 1.71 1.20 -8.94
N LEU A 219 1.67 1.08 -10.27
CA LEU A 219 1.71 2.22 -11.19
C LEU A 219 0.48 3.11 -11.06
N VAL A 220 -0.70 2.54 -10.91
CA VAL A 220 -1.96 3.28 -10.70
C VAL A 220 -1.91 4.07 -9.40
N LEU A 221 -1.47 3.46 -8.31
CA LEU A 221 -1.33 4.14 -7.01
C LEU A 221 -0.31 5.29 -7.09
N MET A 222 0.83 5.07 -7.74
CA MET A 222 1.84 6.13 -7.94
C MET A 222 1.34 7.24 -8.85
N ALA A 223 0.64 6.94 -9.93
CA ALA A 223 0.04 7.93 -10.83
C ALA A 223 -1.01 8.78 -10.09
N CYS A 224 -1.78 8.16 -9.19
CA CYS A 224 -2.73 8.85 -8.34
C CYS A 224 -2.01 9.84 -7.39
N CYS A 225 -0.93 9.44 -6.73
CA CYS A 225 -0.15 10.33 -5.86
C CYS A 225 0.45 11.51 -6.62
N ARG A 226 0.95 11.29 -7.82
CA ARG A 226 1.53 12.36 -8.67
C ARG A 226 0.50 13.36 -9.17
N SER A 227 -0.71 12.93 -9.48
CA SER A 227 -1.78 13.81 -9.94
C SER A 227 -2.18 14.87 -8.90
N GLN A 228 -1.85 14.63 -7.62
CA GLN A 228 -2.12 15.51 -6.49
C GLN A 228 -1.04 16.58 -6.26
N THR A 229 0.12 16.46 -6.90
CA THR A 229 1.19 17.45 -6.76
C THR A 229 0.89 18.66 -7.66
N PRO A 230 0.70 19.87 -7.09
CA PRO A 230 0.40 21.05 -7.90
C PRO A 230 1.52 21.30 -8.90
N ARG A 231 1.17 21.42 -10.17
CA ARG A 231 2.08 21.73 -11.26
C ARG A 231 2.69 23.12 -11.01
N ARG A 232 3.96 23.16 -10.62
CA ARG A 232 4.71 24.39 -10.31
C ARG A 232 4.86 25.34 -11.51
N ARG A 233 4.45 24.92 -12.71
CA ARG A 233 4.54 25.71 -13.95
C ARG A 233 3.64 26.95 -13.99
N ASP A 234 2.51 26.95 -13.31
CA ASP A 234 1.60 28.09 -13.36
C ASP A 234 2.12 29.29 -12.54
N SER A 235 2.91 29.07 -11.51
CA SER A 235 3.51 30.15 -10.71
C SER A 235 4.56 30.98 -11.50
N ARG A 236 5.27 30.38 -12.46
CA ARG A 236 6.27 31.13 -13.26
C ARG A 236 5.64 31.94 -14.39
N ARG A 237 4.49 31.52 -14.91
CA ARG A 237 3.78 32.29 -15.95
C ARG A 237 3.15 33.58 -15.42
N ASN A 238 2.74 33.57 -14.14
CA ASN A 238 2.15 34.72 -13.49
C ASN A 238 3.17 35.72 -12.90
N MET A 239 4.47 35.44 -13.01
CA MET A 239 5.56 36.32 -12.54
C MET A 239 6.29 37.07 -13.67
N LEU A 240 5.87 36.91 -14.93
CA LEU A 240 6.39 37.74 -16.00
C LEU A 240 5.49 39.00 -16.09
N PRO A 241 5.98 40.20 -15.67
CA PRO A 241 5.28 41.43 -15.90
C PRO A 241 5.28 41.73 -17.43
N THR A 242 4.12 41.97 -17.96
CA THR A 242 3.92 42.55 -19.31
C THR A 242 4.47 43.95 -19.39
#